data_a94a088c157a16adc35fb37f12b03c60
#
_entry.id   a94a088c157a16adc35fb37f12b03c60
#
_cell.length_a   1.000
_cell.length_b   1.000
_cell.length_c   1.000
_cell.angle_alpha   90.00
_cell.angle_beta   90.00
_cell.angle_gamma   90.00
#
_symmetry.space_group_name_H-M   'P 1'
#
loop_
_entity.id
_entity.type
_entity.pdbx_description
1 polymer ?
#
loop_
_entity_poly.entity_id
_entity_poly.type
_entity_poly.pdbx_seq_one_letter_code
_entity_poly.pdbx_strand_id
1 'polypeptide(L)'
;NTKAKLKNHPLAHLLSVRPNEAMTPSVAKKLTHCNILLGGNGYQIIVRDSINARPRELIPVPYYSIEPFFDTSGKLWYLYTNPRTGEMRRLNQFDVLHYKAYSEDGITGISVLTRAQETISTARAAQRYENKFYSMNAQPSGVLTIDTSLAKEAKDKVRAEWERIHSGVDNSFRTAVLDLGMKYQPISISNKDAQFIESKAVTVEDISRFFGVPLYKLGAGKQSYDSNEQNGIEYISGTIHPYISQYEEEDSYKLLFDSELSRGMWIKRNM
;
A
#
# COMPACT_ATOMS: atom_id res chain seq x y z
N ASN A 1 -27.37 -16.73 27.21
CA ASN A 1 -26.59 -17.39 26.17
C ASN A 1 -25.11 -17.18 26.41
N THR A 2 -24.46 -18.21 26.99
CA THR A 2 -23.02 -18.19 27.27
C THR A 2 -22.29 -18.55 25.98
N LYS A 3 -21.51 -17.63 25.43
CA LYS A 3 -20.66 -17.89 24.28
C LYS A 3 -19.48 -18.76 24.72
N ALA A 4 -19.38 -20.00 24.21
CA ALA A 4 -18.28 -20.90 24.54
C ALA A 4 -17.31 -21.05 23.36
N LYS A 5 -16.01 -21.01 23.64
CA LYS A 5 -14.96 -21.21 22.64
C LYS A 5 -14.76 -22.70 22.36
N LEU A 6 -15.02 -23.13 21.15
CA LEU A 6 -14.85 -24.52 20.69
C LEU A 6 -13.40 -24.79 20.28
N LYS A 7 -12.55 -25.19 21.23
CA LYS A 7 -11.13 -25.45 20.97
C LYS A 7 -10.86 -26.70 20.12
N ASN A 8 -11.77 -27.69 20.19
CA ASN A 8 -11.59 -28.98 19.52
C ASN A 8 -12.24 -29.04 18.13
N HIS A 9 -12.73 -27.92 17.62
CA HIS A 9 -13.29 -27.88 16.27
C HIS A 9 -12.14 -27.96 15.22
N PRO A 10 -12.29 -28.74 14.13
CA PRO A 10 -11.25 -28.88 13.10
C PRO A 10 -10.75 -27.55 12.54
N LEU A 11 -11.66 -26.58 12.35
CA LEU A 11 -11.31 -25.23 11.90
C LEU A 11 -10.48 -24.44 12.92
N ALA A 12 -10.54 -24.78 14.22
CA ALA A 12 -9.73 -24.09 15.21
C ALA A 12 -8.23 -24.31 14.96
N HIS A 13 -7.82 -25.51 14.57
CA HIS A 13 -6.44 -25.80 14.18
C HIS A 13 -6.08 -25.07 12.87
N LEU A 14 -6.92 -25.14 11.85
CA LEU A 14 -6.72 -24.51 10.55
C LEU A 14 -6.52 -22.98 10.67
N LEU A 15 -7.36 -22.32 11.46
CA LEU A 15 -7.35 -20.86 11.59
C LEU A 15 -6.33 -20.32 12.59
N SER A 16 -5.93 -21.14 13.59
CA SER A 16 -5.10 -20.67 14.71
C SER A 16 -3.69 -21.25 14.74
N VAL A 17 -3.46 -22.41 14.11
CA VAL A 17 -2.18 -23.11 14.17
C VAL A 17 -1.52 -23.19 12.79
N ARG A 18 -2.24 -23.73 11.78
CA ARG A 18 -1.63 -23.98 10.47
C ARG A 18 -2.66 -23.94 9.35
N PRO A 19 -2.74 -22.86 8.56
CA PRO A 19 -3.67 -22.75 7.45
C PRO A 19 -3.28 -23.62 6.25
N ASN A 20 -1.99 -23.88 6.05
CA ASN A 20 -1.41 -24.74 5.01
C ASN A 20 0.01 -25.16 5.40
N GLU A 21 0.66 -25.98 4.59
CA GLU A 21 2.00 -26.50 4.88
C GLU A 21 3.09 -25.43 4.89
N ALA A 22 2.92 -24.34 4.13
CA ALA A 22 3.94 -23.34 3.90
C ALA A 22 3.87 -22.11 4.81
N MET A 23 2.70 -21.84 5.45
CA MET A 23 2.46 -20.55 6.11
C MET A 23 1.91 -20.72 7.52
N THR A 24 2.31 -19.80 8.40
CA THR A 24 1.65 -19.60 9.68
C THR A 24 0.38 -18.76 9.51
N PRO A 25 -0.58 -18.81 10.44
CA PRO A 25 -1.82 -18.02 10.34
C PRO A 25 -1.57 -16.51 10.22
N SER A 26 -0.56 -15.98 10.93
CA SER A 26 -0.20 -14.56 10.87
C SER A 26 0.31 -14.16 9.48
N VAL A 27 1.14 -15.00 8.86
CA VAL A 27 1.66 -14.75 7.50
C VAL A 27 0.54 -14.81 6.48
N ALA A 28 -0.32 -15.82 6.54
CA ALA A 28 -1.45 -15.96 5.64
C ALA A 28 -2.42 -14.78 5.74
N LYS A 29 -2.77 -14.35 6.96
CA LYS A 29 -3.64 -13.19 7.20
C LYS A 29 -3.00 -11.90 6.69
N LYS A 30 -1.70 -11.68 7.00
CA LYS A 30 -0.97 -10.49 6.54
C LYS A 30 -0.92 -10.42 5.02
N LEU A 31 -0.62 -11.53 4.34
CA LEU A 31 -0.60 -11.60 2.88
C LEU A 31 -1.97 -11.27 2.28
N THR A 32 -3.03 -11.91 2.79
CA THR A 32 -4.41 -11.64 2.35
C THR A 32 -4.78 -10.18 2.55
N HIS A 33 -4.45 -9.60 3.70
CA HIS A 33 -4.76 -8.19 3.99
C HIS A 33 -3.96 -7.22 3.12
N CYS A 34 -2.69 -7.49 2.87
CA CYS A 34 -1.89 -6.71 1.92
C CYS A 34 -2.51 -6.75 0.50
N ASN A 35 -3.00 -7.90 0.06
CA ASN A 35 -3.69 -8.01 -1.23
C ASN A 35 -4.98 -7.17 -1.28
N ILE A 36 -5.75 -7.09 -0.18
CA ILE A 36 -6.92 -6.21 -0.09
C ILE A 36 -6.51 -4.75 -0.22
N LEU A 37 -5.51 -4.31 0.54
CA LEU A 37 -5.07 -2.91 0.54
C LEU A 37 -4.44 -2.49 -0.80
N LEU A 38 -3.65 -3.36 -1.42
CA LEU A 38 -2.92 -3.05 -2.66
C LEU A 38 -3.75 -3.31 -3.92
N GLY A 39 -4.49 -4.42 -3.96
CA GLY A 39 -5.23 -4.86 -5.14
C GLY A 39 -6.75 -4.72 -5.02
N GLY A 40 -7.26 -4.27 -3.88
CA GLY A 40 -8.69 -4.20 -3.61
C GLY A 40 -9.34 -5.54 -3.24
N ASN A 41 -8.66 -6.66 -3.49
CA ASN A 41 -9.20 -7.99 -3.32
C ASN A 41 -8.18 -8.91 -2.64
N GLY A 42 -8.62 -9.65 -1.64
CA GLY A 42 -7.85 -10.69 -0.98
C GLY A 42 -8.50 -12.05 -1.14
N TYR A 43 -7.77 -13.00 -1.68
CA TYR A 43 -8.31 -14.33 -1.95
C TYR A 43 -7.56 -15.40 -1.18
N GLN A 44 -8.33 -16.43 -0.72
CA GLN A 44 -7.76 -17.67 -0.24
C GLN A 44 -8.53 -18.83 -0.88
N ILE A 45 -7.81 -19.77 -1.48
CA ILE A 45 -8.41 -20.99 -2.02
C ILE A 45 -8.62 -21.96 -0.88
N ILE A 46 -9.82 -22.52 -0.78
CA ILE A 46 -10.19 -23.55 0.20
C ILE A 46 -9.94 -24.91 -0.44
N VAL A 47 -8.96 -25.64 0.08
CA VAL A 47 -8.78 -27.05 -0.27
C VAL A 47 -9.62 -27.87 0.68
N ARG A 48 -10.55 -28.65 0.13
CA ARG A 48 -11.46 -29.49 0.91
C ARG A 48 -11.01 -30.94 0.89
N ASP A 49 -11.30 -31.61 1.99
CA ASP A 49 -11.15 -33.07 2.09
C ASP A 49 -12.16 -33.77 1.15
N SER A 50 -11.71 -34.79 0.41
CA SER A 50 -12.52 -35.50 -0.58
C SER A 50 -13.63 -36.37 0.01
N ILE A 51 -13.51 -36.72 1.29
CA ILE A 51 -14.44 -37.67 1.94
C ILE A 51 -15.58 -36.89 2.62
N ASN A 52 -15.24 -35.83 3.35
CA ASN A 52 -16.20 -35.12 4.21
C ASN A 52 -16.44 -33.68 3.83
N ALA A 53 -15.80 -33.20 2.73
CA ALA A 53 -15.87 -31.83 2.22
C ALA A 53 -15.44 -30.73 3.22
N ARG A 54 -14.81 -31.09 4.36
CA ARG A 54 -14.31 -30.13 5.32
C ARG A 54 -13.11 -29.36 4.79
N PRO A 55 -12.98 -28.08 5.10
CA PRO A 55 -11.76 -27.32 4.78
C PRO A 55 -10.54 -27.97 5.44
N ARG A 56 -9.54 -28.30 4.61
CA ARG A 56 -8.27 -28.91 5.02
C ARG A 56 -7.14 -27.90 4.97
N GLU A 57 -7.12 -27.04 3.95
CA GLU A 57 -6.11 -26.01 3.77
C GLU A 57 -6.74 -24.71 3.28
N LEU A 58 -6.12 -23.60 3.68
CA LEU A 58 -6.41 -22.26 3.17
C LEU A 58 -5.15 -21.71 2.52
N ILE A 59 -5.21 -21.47 1.21
CA ILE A 59 -4.08 -21.04 0.41
C ILE A 59 -4.29 -19.59 -0.05
N PRO A 60 -3.68 -18.59 0.62
CA PRO A 60 -3.70 -17.23 0.13
C PRO A 60 -2.98 -17.14 -1.22
N VAL A 61 -3.60 -16.45 -2.16
CA VAL A 61 -3.08 -16.25 -3.51
C VAL A 61 -3.02 -14.77 -3.86
N PRO A 62 -2.12 -14.35 -4.77
CA PRO A 62 -2.05 -12.97 -5.20
C PRO A 62 -3.36 -12.49 -5.82
N TYR A 63 -3.75 -11.24 -5.54
CA TYR A 63 -5.02 -10.67 -6.04
C TYR A 63 -5.13 -10.70 -7.57
N TYR A 64 -4.03 -10.57 -8.29
CA TYR A 64 -3.99 -10.59 -9.75
C TYR A 64 -4.06 -12.00 -10.36
N SER A 65 -4.07 -13.05 -9.54
CA SER A 65 -4.12 -14.45 -10.00
C SER A 65 -5.52 -15.04 -10.01
N ILE A 66 -6.52 -14.30 -9.52
CA ILE A 66 -7.92 -14.73 -9.50
C ILE A 66 -8.80 -13.62 -10.09
N GLU A 67 -9.71 -14.03 -10.97
CA GLU A 67 -10.71 -13.16 -11.58
C GLU A 67 -12.11 -13.74 -11.35
N PRO A 68 -13.04 -13.00 -10.71
CA PRO A 68 -14.43 -13.39 -10.58
C PRO A 68 -15.17 -13.19 -11.92
N PHE A 69 -16.03 -14.15 -12.29
CA PHE A 69 -16.86 -14.03 -13.47
C PHE A 69 -18.19 -14.77 -13.25
N PHE A 70 -19.21 -14.38 -14.01
CA PHE A 70 -20.51 -15.07 -14.01
C PHE A 70 -20.58 -16.02 -15.21
N ASP A 71 -21.10 -17.22 -14.97
CA ASP A 71 -21.42 -18.15 -16.04
C ASP A 71 -22.72 -17.75 -16.76
N THR A 72 -23.08 -18.49 -17.79
CA THR A 72 -24.31 -18.26 -18.58
C THR A 72 -25.60 -18.44 -17.76
N SER A 73 -25.52 -19.07 -16.61
CA SER A 73 -26.65 -19.27 -15.68
C SER A 73 -26.70 -18.18 -14.59
N GLY A 74 -25.79 -17.20 -14.62
CA GLY A 74 -25.68 -16.14 -13.62
C GLY A 74 -25.04 -16.57 -12.30
N LYS A 75 -24.35 -17.69 -12.25
CA LYS A 75 -23.61 -18.16 -11.06
C LYS A 75 -22.21 -17.58 -11.06
N LEU A 76 -21.75 -17.14 -9.87
CA LEU A 76 -20.41 -16.64 -9.65
C LEU A 76 -19.39 -17.78 -9.63
N TRP A 77 -18.34 -17.62 -10.41
CA TRP A 77 -17.17 -18.48 -10.47
C TRP A 77 -15.90 -17.64 -10.38
N TYR A 78 -14.79 -18.30 -10.10
CA TYR A 78 -13.46 -17.68 -10.08
C TYR A 78 -12.54 -18.42 -11.05
N LEU A 79 -11.89 -17.66 -11.93
CA LEU A 79 -10.82 -18.18 -12.77
C LEU A 79 -9.49 -17.95 -12.05
N TYR A 80 -8.87 -19.01 -11.58
CA TYR A 80 -7.54 -18.96 -10.98
C TYR A 80 -6.48 -19.31 -12.01
N THR A 81 -5.48 -18.47 -12.14
CA THR A 81 -4.27 -18.71 -12.94
C THR A 81 -3.07 -18.84 -12.00
N ASN A 82 -2.44 -20.00 -11.97
CA ASN A 82 -1.27 -20.23 -11.13
C ASN A 82 -0.10 -19.34 -11.61
N PRO A 83 0.42 -18.40 -10.81
CA PRO A 83 1.47 -17.47 -11.25
C PRO A 83 2.80 -18.15 -11.60
N ARG A 84 3.03 -19.38 -11.14
CA ARG A 84 4.28 -20.14 -11.37
C ARG A 84 4.22 -21.04 -12.58
N THR A 85 3.07 -21.70 -12.78
CA THR A 85 2.92 -22.72 -13.84
C THR A 85 2.09 -22.25 -15.03
N GLY A 86 1.34 -21.16 -14.88
CA GLY A 86 0.38 -20.68 -15.89
C GLY A 86 -0.87 -21.53 -15.98
N GLU A 87 -1.02 -22.57 -15.17
CA GLU A 87 -2.20 -23.44 -15.18
C GLU A 87 -3.45 -22.68 -14.77
N MET A 88 -4.53 -22.82 -15.55
CA MET A 88 -5.82 -22.21 -15.28
C MET A 88 -6.79 -23.22 -14.69
N ARG A 89 -7.50 -22.81 -13.64
CA ARG A 89 -8.56 -23.60 -12.99
C ARG A 89 -9.79 -22.75 -12.72
N ARG A 90 -10.97 -23.31 -12.98
CA ARG A 90 -12.22 -22.72 -12.57
C ARG A 90 -12.55 -23.20 -11.15
N LEU A 91 -12.78 -22.29 -10.24
CA LEU A 91 -13.11 -22.54 -8.85
C LEU A 91 -14.55 -22.12 -8.59
N ASN A 92 -15.26 -22.94 -7.80
CA ASN A 92 -16.60 -22.59 -7.35
C ASN A 92 -16.53 -21.44 -6.34
N GLN A 93 -17.58 -20.63 -6.24
CA GLN A 93 -17.65 -19.54 -5.28
C GLN A 93 -17.47 -19.98 -3.81
N PHE A 94 -17.86 -21.22 -3.48
CA PHE A 94 -17.71 -21.78 -2.13
C PHE A 94 -16.31 -22.32 -1.82
N ASP A 95 -15.43 -22.41 -2.84
CA ASP A 95 -14.05 -22.84 -2.66
C ASP A 95 -13.05 -21.68 -2.67
N VAL A 96 -13.54 -20.45 -2.64
CA VAL A 96 -12.73 -19.23 -2.57
C VAL A 96 -13.27 -18.31 -1.48
N LEU A 97 -12.46 -18.02 -0.46
CA LEU A 97 -12.70 -16.88 0.42
C LEU A 97 -12.32 -15.62 -0.32
N HIS A 98 -13.24 -14.68 -0.42
CA HIS A 98 -13.04 -13.42 -1.12
C HIS A 98 -13.35 -12.23 -0.21
N TYR A 99 -12.29 -11.55 0.23
CA TYR A 99 -12.37 -10.34 1.04
C TYR A 99 -12.10 -9.13 0.16
N LYS A 100 -12.91 -8.09 0.33
CA LYS A 100 -12.90 -6.93 -0.57
C LYS A 100 -12.56 -5.66 0.20
N ALA A 101 -11.88 -4.73 -0.46
CA ALA A 101 -11.88 -3.34 -0.05
C ALA A 101 -13.23 -2.70 -0.41
N TYR A 102 -13.26 -1.41 -0.68
CA TYR A 102 -14.47 -0.77 -1.18
C TYR A 102 -14.91 -1.42 -2.50
N SER A 103 -16.20 -1.70 -2.64
CA SER A 103 -16.78 -2.33 -3.82
C SER A 103 -18.03 -1.57 -4.27
N GLU A 104 -18.20 -1.34 -5.55
CA GLU A 104 -19.37 -0.69 -6.14
C GLU A 104 -20.44 -1.70 -6.59
N ASP A 105 -20.00 -2.89 -6.97
CA ASP A 105 -20.85 -3.97 -7.47
C ASP A 105 -21.10 -5.09 -6.43
N GLY A 106 -20.42 -5.02 -5.28
CA GLY A 106 -20.45 -6.07 -4.26
C GLY A 106 -19.68 -7.34 -4.63
N ILE A 107 -19.11 -7.42 -5.83
CA ILE A 107 -18.40 -8.60 -6.37
C ILE A 107 -16.90 -8.36 -6.38
N THR A 108 -16.46 -7.21 -6.87
CA THR A 108 -15.05 -6.88 -7.03
C THR A 108 -14.68 -5.68 -6.17
N GLY A 109 -13.64 -5.81 -5.37
CA GLY A 109 -13.09 -4.70 -4.59
C GLY A 109 -12.20 -3.81 -5.44
N ILE A 110 -12.25 -2.50 -5.21
CA ILE A 110 -11.45 -1.49 -5.88
C ILE A 110 -10.21 -1.21 -5.04
N SER A 111 -9.04 -1.22 -5.68
CA SER A 111 -7.78 -0.90 -5.03
C SER A 111 -7.76 0.52 -4.46
N VAL A 112 -7.31 0.65 -3.23
CA VAL A 112 -7.03 1.96 -2.62
C VAL A 112 -6.00 2.74 -3.44
N LEU A 113 -5.00 2.04 -4.00
CA LEU A 113 -3.98 2.66 -4.85
C LEU A 113 -4.56 3.24 -6.14
N THR A 114 -5.56 2.59 -6.72
CA THR A 114 -6.26 3.12 -7.91
C THR A 114 -7.00 4.42 -7.57
N ARG A 115 -7.66 4.48 -6.42
CA ARG A 115 -8.35 5.69 -5.95
C ARG A 115 -7.38 6.81 -5.59
N ALA A 116 -6.21 6.47 -5.04
CA ALA A 116 -5.17 7.43 -4.65
C ALA A 116 -4.16 7.75 -5.77
N GLN A 117 -4.38 7.27 -7.00
CA GLN A 117 -3.39 7.32 -8.08
C GLN A 117 -2.87 8.73 -8.36
N GLU A 118 -3.73 9.73 -8.41
CA GLU A 118 -3.34 11.12 -8.67
C GLU A 118 -2.51 11.69 -7.54
N THR A 119 -2.93 11.47 -6.30
CA THR A 119 -2.19 11.90 -5.10
C THR A 119 -0.81 11.27 -5.05
N ILE A 120 -0.71 9.95 -5.28
CA ILE A 120 0.56 9.22 -5.31
C ILE A 120 1.44 9.70 -6.46
N SER A 121 0.85 9.96 -7.64
CA SER A 121 1.59 10.49 -8.81
C SER A 121 2.17 11.86 -8.52
N THR A 122 1.40 12.76 -7.93
CA THR A 122 1.82 14.09 -7.51
C THR A 122 2.93 14.02 -6.46
N ALA A 123 2.79 13.16 -5.45
CA ALA A 123 3.80 12.94 -4.44
C ALA A 123 5.13 12.42 -5.04
N ARG A 124 5.04 11.48 -5.99
CA ARG A 124 6.22 10.97 -6.70
C ARG A 124 6.86 12.02 -7.59
N ALA A 125 6.10 12.88 -8.24
CA ALA A 125 6.62 13.99 -9.03
C ALA A 125 7.35 15.01 -8.14
N ALA A 126 6.76 15.38 -7.00
CA ALA A 126 7.38 16.25 -6.01
C ALA A 126 8.70 15.65 -5.47
N GLN A 127 8.69 14.34 -5.14
CA GLN A 127 9.90 13.66 -4.67
C GLN A 127 10.99 13.59 -5.75
N ARG A 128 10.65 13.38 -7.02
CA ARG A 128 11.61 13.42 -8.14
C ARG A 128 12.20 14.82 -8.32
N TYR A 129 11.36 15.85 -8.21
CA TYR A 129 11.81 17.24 -8.28
C TYR A 129 12.81 17.55 -7.15
N GLU A 130 12.47 17.16 -5.92
CA GLU A 130 13.34 17.32 -4.75
C GLU A 130 14.67 16.59 -4.95
N ASN A 131 14.65 15.32 -5.33
CA ASN A 131 15.85 14.53 -5.57
C ASN A 131 16.73 15.20 -6.64
N LYS A 132 16.12 15.72 -7.71
CA LYS A 132 16.82 16.44 -8.76
C LYS A 132 17.38 17.77 -8.26
N PHE A 133 16.61 18.47 -7.44
CA PHE A 133 17.06 19.72 -6.82
C PHE A 133 18.31 19.52 -5.96
N TYR A 134 18.29 18.51 -5.07
CA TYR A 134 19.45 18.24 -4.21
C TYR A 134 20.64 17.62 -4.93
N SER A 135 20.41 16.78 -5.94
CA SER A 135 21.48 16.08 -6.66
C SER A 135 22.19 16.95 -7.70
N MET A 136 21.49 17.91 -8.29
CA MET A 136 21.99 18.71 -9.41
C MET A 136 22.08 20.20 -9.12
N ASN A 137 21.84 20.67 -7.86
CA ASN A 137 21.56 22.08 -7.59
C ASN A 137 20.61 22.66 -8.66
N ALA A 138 19.44 22.07 -8.81
CA ALA A 138 18.53 22.16 -9.96
C ALA A 138 18.06 23.57 -10.38
N GLN A 139 18.64 24.61 -9.81
CA GLN A 139 18.60 25.95 -10.36
C GLN A 139 20.02 26.41 -10.58
N PRO A 140 20.30 27.16 -11.64
CA PRO A 140 21.54 27.84 -11.74
C PRO A 140 21.63 28.76 -10.50
N SER A 141 22.58 28.49 -9.62
CA SER A 141 22.81 29.27 -8.42
C SER A 141 23.09 30.73 -8.73
N GLY A 142 23.29 31.03 -10.01
CA GLY A 142 23.50 32.37 -10.52
C GLY A 142 23.83 32.41 -12.01
N VAL A 143 23.99 33.58 -12.52
CA VAL A 143 24.45 33.87 -13.88
C VAL A 143 25.87 34.35 -13.85
N LEU A 144 26.73 33.72 -14.64
CA LEU A 144 28.07 34.24 -14.93
C LEU A 144 27.97 35.18 -16.14
N THR A 145 28.25 36.45 -15.92
CA THR A 145 28.33 37.48 -16.98
C THR A 145 29.77 37.81 -17.25
N ILE A 146 30.09 38.00 -18.52
CA ILE A 146 31.41 38.40 -19.03
C ILE A 146 31.18 39.54 -19.96
N ASP A 147 32.01 40.58 -19.83
CA ASP A 147 31.89 41.81 -20.65
C ASP A 147 32.35 41.61 -22.11
N THR A 148 32.88 40.42 -22.44
CA THR A 148 33.37 40.07 -23.79
C THR A 148 32.58 38.92 -24.39
N SER A 149 32.31 38.95 -25.69
CA SER A 149 31.63 37.85 -26.39
C SER A 149 32.58 36.65 -26.54
N LEU A 150 32.19 35.51 -25.96
CA LEU A 150 32.92 34.25 -26.09
C LEU A 150 32.39 33.42 -27.27
N ALA A 151 33.30 32.74 -27.95
CA ALA A 151 32.93 31.69 -28.90
C ALA A 151 32.20 30.53 -28.21
N LYS A 152 31.42 29.72 -28.96
CA LYS A 152 30.60 28.66 -28.41
C LYS A 152 31.42 27.64 -27.59
N GLU A 153 32.60 27.25 -28.14
CA GLU A 153 33.50 26.28 -27.51
C GLU A 153 34.07 26.80 -26.17
N ALA A 154 34.30 28.12 -26.08
CA ALA A 154 34.78 28.75 -24.85
C ALA A 154 33.65 28.81 -23.79
N LYS A 155 32.41 29.10 -24.21
CA LYS A 155 31.24 29.06 -23.30
C LYS A 155 31.01 27.66 -22.72
N ASP A 156 31.16 26.64 -23.55
CA ASP A 156 30.94 25.26 -23.14
C ASP A 156 32.04 24.77 -22.17
N LYS A 157 33.30 25.20 -22.39
CA LYS A 157 34.42 24.95 -21.45
C LYS A 157 34.21 25.65 -20.10
N VAL A 158 33.83 26.92 -20.08
CA VAL A 158 33.55 27.65 -18.85
C VAL A 158 32.39 27.00 -18.08
N ARG A 159 31.33 26.59 -18.78
CA ARG A 159 30.22 25.89 -18.15
C ARG A 159 30.65 24.56 -17.53
N ALA A 160 31.36 23.73 -18.30
CA ALA A 160 31.82 22.42 -17.83
C ALA A 160 32.74 22.54 -16.59
N GLU A 161 33.64 23.50 -16.59
CA GLU A 161 34.56 23.77 -15.45
C GLU A 161 33.80 24.28 -14.24
N TRP A 162 32.83 25.18 -14.44
CA TRP A 162 31.95 25.66 -13.37
C TRP A 162 31.13 24.52 -12.74
N GLU A 163 30.51 23.69 -13.57
CA GLU A 163 29.76 22.54 -13.12
C GLU A 163 30.65 21.54 -12.36
N ARG A 164 31.86 21.28 -12.83
CA ARG A 164 32.81 20.39 -12.17
C ARG A 164 33.19 20.87 -10.75
N ILE A 165 33.32 22.17 -10.56
CA ILE A 165 33.80 22.79 -9.28
C ILE A 165 32.61 22.95 -8.31
N HIS A 166 31.41 23.26 -8.80
CA HIS A 166 30.29 23.73 -7.98
C HIS A 166 29.08 22.78 -7.98
N SER A 167 29.06 21.66 -8.77
CA SER A 167 27.97 20.68 -8.74
C SER A 167 28.19 19.65 -7.65
N GLY A 168 27.06 19.20 -7.07
CA GLY A 168 27.01 18.13 -6.09
C GLY A 168 27.06 18.61 -4.64
N VAL A 169 26.55 17.76 -3.73
CA VAL A 169 26.46 18.07 -2.29
C VAL A 169 27.84 18.28 -1.68
N ASP A 170 28.84 17.53 -2.14
CA ASP A 170 30.23 17.59 -1.62
C ASP A 170 30.98 18.86 -2.01
N ASN A 171 30.52 19.59 -3.01
CA ASN A 171 31.10 20.85 -3.48
C ASN A 171 30.32 22.07 -3.00
N SER A 172 29.29 21.88 -2.18
CA SER A 172 28.54 22.97 -1.57
C SER A 172 29.45 23.81 -0.68
N PHE A 173 29.31 25.14 -0.74
CA PHE A 173 30.07 26.11 0.05
C PHE A 173 31.54 26.32 -0.37
N ARG A 174 31.99 25.81 -1.52
CA ARG A 174 33.33 26.15 -2.04
C ARG A 174 33.36 27.59 -2.55
N THR A 175 34.46 28.31 -2.24
CA THR A 175 34.69 29.65 -2.73
C THR A 175 34.93 29.62 -4.24
N ALA A 176 34.15 30.42 -4.97
CA ALA A 176 34.32 30.60 -6.41
C ALA A 176 35.42 31.65 -6.68
N VAL A 177 36.36 31.29 -7.54
CA VAL A 177 37.34 32.26 -8.06
C VAL A 177 36.93 32.63 -9.48
N LEU A 178 36.66 33.92 -9.70
CA LEU A 178 36.21 34.44 -11.00
C LEU A 178 37.41 35.13 -11.68
N ASP A 179 37.64 34.73 -12.92
CA ASP A 179 38.71 35.26 -13.77
C ASP A 179 38.15 36.07 -14.95
N LEU A 180 38.97 36.79 -15.66
CA LEU A 180 38.63 37.49 -16.91
C LEU A 180 37.44 38.48 -16.81
N GLY A 181 37.26 39.14 -15.69
CA GLY A 181 36.17 40.14 -15.51
C GLY A 181 34.78 39.48 -15.40
N MET A 182 34.71 38.18 -15.08
CA MET A 182 33.45 37.48 -14.81
C MET A 182 32.78 38.05 -13.57
N LYS A 183 31.49 38.25 -13.62
CA LYS A 183 30.64 38.65 -12.51
C LYS A 183 29.63 37.53 -12.25
N TYR A 184 29.54 37.06 -10.99
CA TYR A 184 28.53 36.13 -10.56
C TYR A 184 27.36 36.87 -9.94
N GLN A 185 26.19 36.68 -10.50
CA GLN A 185 24.96 37.23 -9.97
C GLN A 185 24.12 36.06 -9.43
N PRO A 186 23.95 35.93 -8.10
CA PRO A 186 23.12 34.87 -7.55
C PRO A 186 21.67 35.09 -7.93
N ILE A 187 21.01 34.02 -8.36
CA ILE A 187 19.56 33.99 -8.51
C ILE A 187 19.01 33.50 -7.17
N SER A 188 18.51 34.42 -6.34
CA SER A 188 17.90 34.06 -5.07
C SER A 188 16.61 33.30 -5.31
N ILE A 189 16.52 32.10 -4.74
CA ILE A 189 15.29 31.33 -4.70
C ILE A 189 14.45 31.93 -3.57
N SER A 190 13.28 32.47 -3.92
CA SER A 190 12.31 32.92 -2.95
C SER A 190 11.71 31.73 -2.19
N ASN A 191 11.32 31.89 -0.94
CA ASN A 191 10.47 31.10 0.00
C ASN A 191 9.76 29.81 -0.46
N LYS A 192 10.14 29.17 -1.57
CA LYS A 192 9.55 27.93 -2.07
C LYS A 192 9.87 26.70 -1.19
N ASP A 193 10.96 26.77 -0.43
CA ASP A 193 11.38 25.61 0.40
C ASP A 193 10.44 25.39 1.58
N ALA A 194 9.89 26.45 2.18
CA ALA A 194 8.90 26.34 3.25
C ALA A 194 7.57 25.75 2.72
N GLN A 195 7.12 26.20 1.54
CA GLN A 195 5.91 25.68 0.90
C GLN A 195 6.05 24.22 0.48
N PHE A 196 7.26 23.78 0.19
CA PHE A 196 7.51 22.38 -0.18
C PHE A 196 7.41 21.43 1.00
N ILE A 197 7.83 21.82 2.19
CA ILE A 197 7.67 21.04 3.43
C ILE A 197 6.18 20.90 3.78
N GLU A 198 5.38 21.97 3.63
CA GLU A 198 3.93 21.91 3.81
C GLU A 198 3.26 20.96 2.82
N SER A 199 3.66 20.97 1.56
CA SER A 199 3.09 20.06 0.55
C SER A 199 3.36 18.58 0.83
N LYS A 200 4.49 18.24 1.46
CA LYS A 200 4.77 16.87 1.94
C LYS A 200 3.85 16.45 3.09
N ALA A 201 3.58 17.35 4.02
CA ALA A 201 2.67 17.07 5.13
C ALA A 201 1.26 16.77 4.61
N VAL A 202 0.75 17.56 3.68
CA VAL A 202 -0.55 17.34 3.01
C VAL A 202 -0.59 15.97 2.32
N THR A 203 0.49 15.57 1.65
CA THR A 203 0.55 14.24 0.99
C THR A 203 0.44 13.09 2.00
N VAL A 204 1.08 13.19 3.17
CA VAL A 204 0.98 12.17 4.23
C VAL A 204 -0.43 12.11 4.78
N GLU A 205 -1.08 13.25 4.97
CA GLU A 205 -2.48 13.33 5.40
C GLU A 205 -3.44 12.68 4.39
N ASP A 206 -3.27 12.95 3.10
CA ASP A 206 -4.11 12.38 2.07
C ASP A 206 -3.96 10.86 2.00
N ILE A 207 -2.73 10.33 2.04
CA ILE A 207 -2.49 8.89 2.08
C ILE A 207 -3.10 8.28 3.35
N SER A 208 -2.98 8.94 4.50
CA SER A 208 -3.61 8.55 5.75
C SER A 208 -5.13 8.39 5.59
N ARG A 209 -5.82 9.34 4.94
CA ARG A 209 -7.26 9.28 4.66
C ARG A 209 -7.66 8.12 3.76
N PHE A 210 -6.89 7.83 2.70
CA PHE A 210 -7.18 6.72 1.79
C PHE A 210 -7.13 5.35 2.47
N PHE A 211 -6.21 5.16 3.42
CA PHE A 211 -6.07 3.90 4.15
C PHE A 211 -6.81 3.87 5.50
N GLY A 212 -7.39 5.00 5.92
CA GLY A 212 -8.03 5.14 7.22
C GLY A 212 -7.06 4.98 8.40
N VAL A 213 -5.75 5.20 8.17
CA VAL A 213 -4.71 5.08 9.21
C VAL A 213 -4.44 6.45 9.82
N PRO A 214 -4.70 6.68 11.11
CA PRO A 214 -4.47 7.97 11.75
C PRO A 214 -3.01 8.43 11.67
N LEU A 215 -2.79 9.74 11.54
CA LEU A 215 -1.46 10.33 11.39
C LEU A 215 -0.47 9.96 12.50
N TYR A 216 -0.95 9.84 13.75
CA TYR A 216 -0.10 9.45 14.86
C TYR A 216 0.50 8.05 14.73
N LYS A 217 -0.17 7.12 14.02
CA LYS A 217 0.38 5.79 13.69
C LYS A 217 1.47 5.85 12.62
N LEU A 218 1.49 6.91 11.83
CA LEU A 218 2.50 7.15 10.79
C LEU A 218 3.69 7.98 11.31
N GLY A 219 3.71 8.31 12.61
CA GLY A 219 4.74 9.17 13.20
C GLY A 219 4.58 10.64 12.83
N ALA A 220 3.43 11.04 12.29
CA ALA A 220 3.09 12.41 11.92
C ALA A 220 1.94 12.92 12.79
N GLY A 221 1.88 14.23 12.99
CA GLY A 221 0.84 14.86 13.83
C GLY A 221 1.22 14.96 15.31
N LYS A 222 0.51 15.84 16.03
CA LYS A 222 0.67 16.01 17.47
C LYS A 222 -0.04 14.87 18.21
N GLN A 223 0.69 14.15 19.02
CA GLN A 223 0.14 13.12 19.89
C GLN A 223 -0.16 13.74 21.26
N SER A 224 -1.41 13.72 21.70
CA SER A 224 -1.76 14.03 23.08
C SER A 224 -1.68 12.76 23.91
N TYR A 225 -0.90 12.79 25.00
CA TYR A 225 -0.72 11.64 25.88
C TYR A 225 -1.99 11.19 26.57
N ASP A 226 -2.91 12.12 26.86
CA ASP A 226 -4.15 11.85 27.60
C ASP A 226 -5.25 11.13 26.79
N SER A 227 -5.08 11.01 25.47
CA SER A 227 -6.06 10.38 24.57
C SER A 227 -5.55 9.13 23.84
N ASN A 228 -4.43 8.56 24.25
CA ASN A 228 -3.83 7.41 23.55
C ASN A 228 -4.73 6.17 23.52
N GLU A 229 -5.42 5.89 24.63
CA GLU A 229 -6.36 4.76 24.71
C GLU A 229 -7.57 5.00 23.84
N GLN A 230 -8.18 6.20 23.92
CA GLN A 230 -9.32 6.58 23.10
C GLN A 230 -9.00 6.56 21.60
N ASN A 231 -7.85 7.10 21.22
CA ASN A 231 -7.35 7.05 19.83
C ASN A 231 -7.14 5.62 19.35
N GLY A 232 -6.65 4.73 20.24
CA GLY A 232 -6.50 3.30 19.96
C GLY A 232 -7.84 2.62 19.70
N ILE A 233 -8.84 2.89 20.54
CA ILE A 233 -10.21 2.35 20.40
C ILE A 233 -10.84 2.86 19.10
N GLU A 234 -10.72 4.16 18.80
CA GLU A 234 -11.25 4.75 17.57
C GLU A 234 -10.62 4.13 16.31
N TYR A 235 -9.30 3.94 16.28
CA TYR A 235 -8.63 3.29 15.18
C TYR A 235 -9.09 1.83 14.99
N ILE A 236 -9.22 1.09 16.09
CA ILE A 236 -9.70 -0.29 16.04
C ILE A 236 -11.15 -0.32 15.55
N SER A 237 -12.05 0.48 16.13
CA SER A 237 -13.47 0.46 15.80
C SER A 237 -13.77 1.02 14.40
N GLY A 238 -13.10 2.10 14.01
CA GLY A 238 -13.36 2.78 12.73
C GLY A 238 -12.64 2.17 11.53
N THR A 239 -11.42 1.70 11.71
CA THR A 239 -10.58 1.24 10.58
C THR A 239 -10.44 -0.28 10.55
N ILE A 240 -10.13 -0.91 11.67
CA ILE A 240 -9.78 -2.34 11.71
C ILE A 240 -11.03 -3.23 11.77
N HIS A 241 -11.99 -2.85 12.59
CA HIS A 241 -13.19 -3.66 12.83
C HIS A 241 -14.00 -3.99 11.55
N PRO A 242 -14.21 -3.07 10.59
CA PRO A 242 -14.91 -3.38 9.34
C PRO A 242 -14.26 -4.53 8.56
N TYR A 243 -12.93 -4.56 8.48
CA TYR A 243 -12.21 -5.67 7.85
C TYR A 243 -12.36 -6.97 8.63
N ILE A 244 -12.26 -6.91 9.96
CA ILE A 244 -12.41 -8.10 10.82
C ILE A 244 -13.81 -8.67 10.68
N SER A 245 -14.87 -7.84 10.69
CA SER A 245 -16.24 -8.29 10.50
C SER A 245 -16.41 -9.01 9.17
N GLN A 246 -15.87 -8.45 8.09
CA GLN A 246 -15.91 -9.08 6.77
C GLN A 246 -15.19 -10.45 6.77
N TYR A 247 -14.03 -10.55 7.44
CA TYR A 247 -13.33 -11.83 7.61
C TYR A 247 -14.17 -12.85 8.37
N GLU A 248 -14.82 -12.45 9.46
CA GLU A 248 -15.63 -13.31 10.30
C GLU A 248 -16.87 -13.84 9.57
N GLU A 249 -17.52 -12.97 8.81
CA GLU A 249 -18.71 -13.29 8.03
C GLU A 249 -18.39 -14.24 6.87
N GLU A 250 -17.38 -13.91 6.06
CA GLU A 250 -16.97 -14.72 4.91
C GLU A 250 -16.42 -16.09 5.35
N ASP A 251 -15.58 -16.11 6.41
CA ASP A 251 -15.07 -17.34 6.99
C ASP A 251 -16.22 -18.21 7.53
N SER A 252 -17.15 -17.61 8.25
CA SER A 252 -18.29 -18.36 8.81
C SER A 252 -19.17 -18.94 7.72
N TYR A 253 -19.46 -18.14 6.69
CA TYR A 253 -20.34 -18.55 5.59
C TYR A 253 -19.76 -19.68 4.75
N LYS A 254 -18.45 -19.72 4.51
CA LYS A 254 -17.85 -20.69 3.60
C LYS A 254 -17.09 -21.84 4.26
N LEU A 255 -16.65 -21.68 5.51
CA LEU A 255 -15.89 -22.72 6.21
C LEU A 255 -16.76 -23.59 7.12
N LEU A 256 -17.87 -23.06 7.66
CA LEU A 256 -18.81 -23.80 8.46
C LEU A 256 -19.86 -24.48 7.58
N PHE A 257 -20.35 -25.65 8.01
CA PHE A 257 -21.48 -26.30 7.39
C PHE A 257 -22.80 -25.65 7.82
N ASP A 258 -23.87 -25.79 7.00
CA ASP A 258 -25.20 -25.27 7.33
C ASP A 258 -25.72 -25.84 8.66
N SER A 259 -25.41 -27.09 8.96
CA SER A 259 -25.74 -27.73 10.23
C SER A 259 -25.01 -27.15 11.44
N GLU A 260 -23.85 -26.54 11.24
CA GLU A 260 -23.08 -25.86 12.27
C GLU A 260 -23.56 -24.39 12.44
N LEU A 261 -23.84 -23.71 11.33
CA LEU A 261 -24.45 -22.38 11.32
C LEU A 261 -25.84 -22.39 12.00
N SER A 262 -26.67 -23.39 11.70
CA SER A 262 -28.03 -23.54 12.32
C SER A 262 -27.98 -23.80 13.82
N ARG A 263 -26.87 -24.32 14.34
CA ARG A 263 -26.60 -24.46 15.79
C ARG A 263 -26.07 -23.18 16.42
N GLY A 264 -25.97 -22.09 15.67
CA GLY A 264 -25.46 -20.79 16.13
C GLY A 264 -23.92 -20.73 16.27
N MET A 265 -23.20 -21.59 15.55
CA MET A 265 -21.73 -21.48 15.50
C MET A 265 -21.32 -20.36 14.56
N TRP A 266 -20.28 -19.64 14.92
CA TRP A 266 -19.66 -18.64 14.07
C TRP A 266 -18.16 -18.55 14.36
N ILE A 267 -17.41 -18.04 13.40
CA ILE A 267 -15.99 -17.77 13.55
C ILE A 267 -15.82 -16.35 14.06
N LYS A 268 -15.10 -16.19 15.18
CA LYS A 268 -14.81 -14.90 15.79
C LYS A 268 -13.30 -14.70 15.91
N ARG A 269 -12.82 -13.53 15.59
CA ARG A 269 -11.42 -13.14 15.73
C ARG A 269 -11.25 -12.28 16.98
N ASN A 270 -10.27 -12.62 17.82
CA ASN A 270 -9.94 -11.78 18.98
C ASN A 270 -9.12 -10.58 18.49
N MET A 271 -9.53 -9.40 18.92
CA MET A 271 -8.80 -8.14 18.78
C MET A 271 -7.96 -7.87 20.02
#